data_1ed98b1689a98e9fd1094dc518cba91d
#
_entry.id   1ed98b1689a98e9fd1094dc518cba91d
#
_cell.length_a   1.000
_cell.length_b   1.000
_cell.length_c   1.000
_cell.angle_alpha   90.00
_cell.angle_beta   90.00
_cell.angle_gamma   90.00
#
_symmetry.space_group_name_H-M   'P 1'
#
loop_
_entity.id
_entity.type
_entity.pdbx_description
1 polymer ?
#
loop_
_entity_poly.entity_id
_entity_poly.type
_entity_poly.pdbx_seq_one_letter_code
_entity_poly.pdbx_strand_id
1 'polypeptide(L)'
;HFLEIGPRNGGCRIPEVIKYGTNVDLIDATISLASGEEFNFEECKSNSYFTSYMIHSEKHGVMEDIKFSEEIQKHILEKHVYIHRGESVSAYTGSNKTIGELILQFKNLKKMQSIYHNMTKHVRISIK
;
A
#
# COMPACT_ATOMS: atom_id res chain seq x y z
N HIS A 1 18.99 -14.20 -8.46
CA HIS A 1 19.77 -13.66 -7.36
C HIS A 1 18.88 -13.34 -6.19
N PHE A 2 19.19 -13.89 -5.00
CA PHE A 2 18.53 -13.48 -3.76
C PHE A 2 19.10 -12.12 -3.34
N LEU A 3 18.21 -11.20 -2.96
CA LEU A 3 18.59 -9.89 -2.42
C LEU A 3 18.59 -9.92 -0.89
N GLU A 4 17.58 -10.59 -0.32
CA GLU A 4 17.38 -10.70 1.12
C GLU A 4 16.57 -11.96 1.43
N ILE A 5 16.84 -12.60 2.57
CA ILE A 5 16.02 -13.67 3.14
C ILE A 5 15.63 -13.23 4.55
N GLY A 6 14.34 -13.11 4.82
CA GLY A 6 13.83 -12.71 6.12
C GLY A 6 12.82 -13.71 6.69
N PRO A 7 12.63 -13.75 8.02
CA PRO A 7 11.71 -14.69 8.68
C PRO A 7 10.23 -14.30 8.56
N ARG A 8 9.90 -13.20 7.89
CA ARG A 8 8.54 -12.68 7.74
C ARG A 8 8.32 -12.03 6.39
N ASN A 9 7.06 -11.86 6.02
CA ASN A 9 6.68 -11.10 4.84
C ASN A 9 7.07 -9.62 4.96
N GLY A 10 7.25 -8.96 3.81
CA GLY A 10 7.48 -7.52 3.73
C GLY A 10 6.31 -6.72 4.34
N GLY A 11 6.63 -5.54 4.87
CA GLY A 11 5.62 -4.57 5.35
C GLY A 11 4.96 -3.78 4.22
N CYS A 12 4.25 -2.70 4.59
CA CYS A 12 3.66 -1.74 3.63
C CYS A 12 2.70 -2.38 2.62
N ARG A 13 1.92 -3.35 3.05
CA ARG A 13 0.90 -4.05 2.25
C ARG A 13 1.47 -4.85 1.05
N ILE A 14 2.77 -5.22 1.10
CA ILE A 14 3.40 -6.03 0.03
C ILE A 14 2.70 -7.39 -0.15
N PRO A 15 2.35 -8.15 0.90
CA PRO A 15 1.65 -9.43 0.75
C PRO A 15 0.32 -9.30 0.02
N GLU A 16 -0.45 -8.25 0.33
CA GLU A 16 -1.74 -8.00 -0.31
C GLU A 16 -1.58 -7.60 -1.79
N VAL A 17 -0.58 -6.77 -2.09
CA VAL A 17 -0.26 -6.42 -3.50
C VAL A 17 0.10 -7.67 -4.29
N ILE A 18 0.90 -8.58 -3.71
CA ILE A 18 1.25 -9.88 -4.33
C ILE A 18 -0.01 -10.72 -4.51
N LYS A 19 -0.87 -10.83 -3.49
CA LYS A 19 -2.12 -11.57 -3.57
C LYS A 19 -3.01 -11.08 -4.73
N TYR A 20 -3.16 -9.77 -4.88
CA TYR A 20 -3.92 -9.20 -6.02
C TYR A 20 -3.28 -9.46 -7.38
N GLY A 21 -1.96 -9.48 -7.45
CA GLY A 21 -1.22 -9.69 -8.70
C GLY A 21 -1.10 -11.15 -9.13
N THR A 22 -1.04 -12.08 -8.17
CA THR A 22 -0.68 -13.49 -8.43
C THR A 22 -1.70 -14.49 -7.90
N ASN A 23 -2.67 -14.05 -7.10
CA ASN A 23 -3.58 -14.90 -6.31
C ASN A 23 -2.90 -15.73 -5.20
N VAL A 24 -1.62 -15.47 -4.90
CA VAL A 24 -0.89 -16.14 -3.84
C VAL A 24 -1.02 -15.35 -2.54
N ASP A 25 -1.65 -15.94 -1.52
CA ASP A 25 -1.74 -15.37 -0.19
C ASP A 25 -0.49 -15.72 0.62
N LEU A 26 0.46 -14.77 0.69
CA LEU A 26 1.70 -14.98 1.42
C LEU A 26 1.50 -15.05 2.94
N ILE A 27 0.44 -14.45 3.46
CA ILE A 27 0.13 -14.50 4.91
C ILE A 27 -0.36 -15.89 5.25
N ASP A 28 -1.32 -16.41 4.51
CA ASP A 28 -1.83 -17.76 4.65
C ASP A 28 -0.73 -18.80 4.45
N ALA A 29 0.08 -18.67 3.39
CA ALA A 29 1.23 -19.52 3.15
C ALA A 29 2.20 -19.55 4.34
N THR A 30 2.49 -18.40 4.94
CA THR A 30 3.40 -18.30 6.09
C THR A 30 2.82 -19.00 7.31
N ILE A 31 1.52 -18.86 7.57
CA ILE A 31 0.82 -19.50 8.69
C ILE A 31 0.80 -21.02 8.50
N SER A 32 0.36 -21.50 7.34
CA SER A 32 0.28 -22.93 7.02
C SER A 32 1.65 -23.61 7.16
N LEU A 33 2.68 -23.04 6.55
CA LEU A 33 4.04 -23.59 6.64
C LEU A 33 4.58 -23.57 8.08
N ALA A 34 4.27 -22.55 8.88
CA ALA A 34 4.69 -22.45 10.27
C ALA A 34 3.97 -23.48 11.18
N SER A 35 2.72 -23.85 10.83
CA SER A 35 1.97 -24.91 11.52
C SER A 35 2.29 -26.33 11.02
N GLY A 36 3.19 -26.46 10.05
CA GLY A 36 3.60 -27.76 9.49
C GLY A 36 2.61 -28.31 8.44
N GLU A 37 1.74 -27.47 7.93
CA GLU A 37 0.82 -27.80 6.86
C GLU A 37 1.45 -27.58 5.48
N GLU A 38 0.99 -28.33 4.48
CA GLU A 38 1.38 -28.10 3.10
C GLU A 38 0.63 -26.88 2.54
N PHE A 39 1.33 -26.02 1.80
CA PHE A 39 0.73 -24.91 1.07
C PHE A 39 0.93 -25.09 -0.43
N ASN A 40 -0.17 -25.13 -1.17
CA ASN A 40 -0.15 -25.23 -2.62
C ASN A 40 -0.19 -23.84 -3.27
N PHE A 41 0.81 -23.52 -4.07
CA PHE A 41 0.89 -22.27 -4.82
C PHE A 41 0.16 -22.43 -6.15
N GLU A 42 -1.08 -21.95 -6.22
CA GLU A 42 -1.79 -21.79 -7.48
C GLU A 42 -1.58 -20.37 -8.00
N GLU A 43 -0.57 -20.17 -8.83
CA GLU A 43 -0.29 -18.86 -9.42
C GLU A 43 -1.28 -18.56 -10.54
N CYS A 44 -1.95 -17.41 -10.44
CA CYS A 44 -2.76 -16.83 -11.50
C CYS A 44 -2.21 -15.45 -11.86
N LYS A 45 -1.77 -15.25 -13.09
CA LYS A 45 -1.27 -13.94 -13.54
C LYS A 45 -2.43 -12.99 -13.80
N SER A 46 -2.46 -11.90 -13.07
CA SER A 46 -3.40 -10.81 -13.34
C SER A 46 -2.98 -10.01 -14.58
N ASN A 47 -3.97 -9.56 -15.37
CA ASN A 47 -3.76 -8.60 -16.45
C ASN A 47 -3.75 -7.13 -15.95
N SER A 48 -3.62 -6.92 -14.66
CA SER A 48 -3.57 -5.61 -14.01
C SER A 48 -2.24 -5.42 -13.28
N TYR A 49 -1.90 -4.18 -13.02
CA TYR A 49 -0.72 -3.76 -12.26
C TYR A 49 -1.18 -3.22 -10.91
N PHE A 50 -0.52 -3.63 -9.85
CA PHE A 50 -0.87 -3.26 -8.48
C PHE A 50 0.32 -2.57 -7.81
N THR A 51 0.02 -1.64 -6.91
CA THR A 51 1.02 -0.99 -6.06
C THR A 51 0.40 -0.55 -4.76
N SER A 52 1.19 -0.49 -3.70
CA SER A 52 0.82 0.17 -2.46
C SER A 52 1.37 1.59 -2.41
N TYR A 53 0.68 2.48 -1.70
CA TYR A 53 1.14 3.82 -1.42
C TYR A 53 0.90 4.18 0.03
N MET A 54 1.96 4.54 0.75
CA MET A 54 1.91 5.00 2.14
C MET A 54 1.67 6.51 2.16
N ILE A 55 0.55 6.92 2.73
CA ILE A 55 0.24 8.34 2.94
C ILE A 55 1.01 8.83 4.15
N HIS A 56 1.84 9.85 3.97
CA HIS A 56 2.65 10.43 5.04
C HIS A 56 2.77 11.94 4.87
N SER A 57 3.20 12.62 5.92
CA SER A 57 3.49 14.05 5.94
C SER A 57 4.95 14.30 6.24
N GLU A 58 5.53 15.31 5.62
CA GLU A 58 6.87 15.82 5.97
C GLU A 58 6.85 16.79 7.17
N LYS A 59 5.64 17.15 7.65
CA LYS A 59 5.44 18.14 8.70
C LYS A 59 4.71 17.55 9.90
N HIS A 60 5.00 18.09 11.07
CA HIS A 60 4.19 17.88 12.27
C HIS A 60 2.99 18.83 12.27
N GLY A 61 1.92 18.46 12.93
CA GLY A 61 0.76 19.31 13.14
C GLY A 61 -0.50 18.53 13.47
N VAL A 62 -1.65 19.10 13.17
CA VAL A 62 -2.97 18.52 13.40
C VAL A 62 -3.65 18.28 12.05
N MET A 63 -4.18 17.11 11.83
CA MET A 63 -4.87 16.74 10.60
C MET A 63 -6.12 17.61 10.41
N GLU A 64 -6.20 18.30 9.29
CA GLU A 64 -7.41 19.02 8.87
C GLU A 64 -8.21 18.23 7.83
N ASP A 65 -7.55 17.72 6.80
CA ASP A 65 -8.23 17.03 5.70
C ASP A 65 -7.26 16.18 4.86
N ILE A 66 -7.78 15.14 4.20
CA ILE A 66 -7.09 14.38 3.16
C ILE A 66 -7.99 14.35 1.92
N LYS A 67 -7.50 14.89 0.82
CA LYS A 67 -8.20 14.92 -0.46
C LYS A 67 -7.58 14.00 -1.48
N PHE A 68 -8.42 13.25 -2.15
CA PHE A 68 -8.05 12.38 -3.25
C PHE A 68 -8.59 12.95 -4.56
N SER A 69 -7.76 13.10 -5.58
CA SER A 69 -8.22 13.55 -6.89
C SER A 69 -9.19 12.53 -7.50
N GLU A 70 -10.09 12.96 -8.36
CA GLU A 70 -11.01 12.07 -9.09
C GLU A 70 -10.26 11.01 -9.90
N GLU A 71 -9.07 11.35 -10.40
CA GLU A 71 -8.24 10.42 -11.15
C GLU A 71 -7.75 9.27 -10.29
N ILE A 72 -7.18 9.54 -9.09
CA ILE A 72 -6.67 8.46 -8.23
C ILE A 72 -7.80 7.60 -7.66
N GLN A 73 -8.97 8.18 -7.40
CA GLN A 73 -10.12 7.46 -6.87
C GLN A 73 -10.55 6.30 -7.78
N LYS A 74 -10.38 6.44 -9.10
CA LYS A 74 -10.69 5.38 -10.09
C LYS A 74 -9.76 4.16 -9.99
N HIS A 75 -8.63 4.33 -9.32
CA HIS A 75 -7.59 3.32 -9.20
C HIS A 75 -7.49 2.74 -7.79
N ILE A 76 -8.17 3.32 -6.80
CA ILE A 76 -8.14 2.84 -5.42
C ILE A 76 -8.91 1.52 -5.33
N LEU A 77 -8.20 0.46 -4.98
CA LEU A 77 -8.77 -0.85 -4.67
C LEU A 77 -9.07 -0.96 -3.17
N GLU A 78 -8.12 -0.53 -2.34
CA GLU A 78 -8.29 -0.43 -0.89
C GLU A 78 -7.77 0.91 -0.37
N LYS A 79 -8.43 1.43 0.66
CA LYS A 79 -8.05 2.66 1.34
C LYS A 79 -8.23 2.51 2.85
N HIS A 80 -7.13 2.70 3.58
CA HIS A 80 -7.13 2.75 5.04
C HIS A 80 -6.53 4.09 5.48
N VAL A 81 -7.28 4.84 6.26
CA VAL A 81 -6.83 6.11 6.87
C VAL A 81 -6.82 5.91 8.37
N TYR A 82 -5.66 6.11 9.00
CA TYR A 82 -5.43 5.84 10.42
C TYR A 82 -5.54 7.10 11.27
N ILE A 83 -5.25 8.26 10.67
CA ILE A 83 -5.26 9.55 11.37
C ILE A 83 -6.42 10.38 10.82
N HIS A 84 -7.32 10.77 11.70
CA HIS A 84 -8.53 11.50 11.36
C HIS A 84 -8.40 12.99 11.68
N ARG A 85 -9.37 13.77 11.22
CA ARG A 85 -9.42 15.21 11.47
C ARG A 85 -9.36 15.53 12.98
N GLY A 86 -8.46 16.43 13.35
CA GLY A 86 -8.22 16.84 14.73
C GLY A 86 -7.14 16.04 15.46
N GLU A 87 -6.66 14.94 14.88
CA GLU A 87 -5.60 14.12 15.47
C GLU A 87 -4.21 14.62 15.09
N SER A 88 -3.22 14.32 15.96
CA SER A 88 -1.84 14.72 15.74
C SER A 88 -1.18 13.94 14.62
N VAL A 89 -0.50 14.65 13.73
CA VAL A 89 0.33 14.11 12.66
C VAL A 89 1.79 14.33 13.02
N SER A 90 2.61 13.30 12.88
CA SER A 90 4.07 13.41 12.99
C SER A 90 4.70 13.43 11.61
N ALA A 91 5.79 14.19 11.45
CA ALA A 91 6.61 14.11 10.25
C ALA A 91 7.14 12.69 10.05
N TYR A 92 7.20 12.26 8.79
CA TYR A 92 7.62 10.93 8.44
C TYR A 92 9.10 10.70 8.75
N THR A 93 9.35 9.73 9.61
CA THR A 93 10.69 9.23 9.96
C THR A 93 10.79 7.71 9.80
N GLY A 94 9.69 7.06 9.44
CA GLY A 94 9.59 5.62 9.26
C GLY A 94 8.13 5.18 9.14
N SER A 95 7.90 3.92 8.83
CA SER A 95 6.56 3.36 8.55
C SER A 95 5.56 3.51 9.71
N ASN A 96 6.06 3.64 10.95
CA ASN A 96 5.23 3.90 12.14
C ASN A 96 4.62 5.32 12.17
N LYS A 97 4.92 6.19 11.21
CA LYS A 97 4.37 7.54 11.04
C LYS A 97 3.47 7.66 9.83
N THR A 98 2.98 6.54 9.34
CA THR A 98 2.03 6.49 8.22
C THR A 98 0.66 7.03 8.66
N ILE A 99 0.11 7.93 7.85
CA ILE A 99 -1.24 8.52 8.03
C ILE A 99 -2.32 7.56 7.50
N GLY A 100 -1.98 6.80 6.48
CA GLY A 100 -2.86 5.86 5.84
C GLY A 100 -2.18 5.11 4.72
N GLU A 101 -2.90 4.18 4.11
CA GLU A 101 -2.40 3.30 3.07
C GLU A 101 -3.42 3.13 1.96
N LEU A 102 -2.93 3.05 0.72
CA LEU A 102 -3.72 2.73 -0.46
C LEU A 102 -3.17 1.47 -1.13
N ILE A 103 -4.06 0.62 -1.63
CA ILE A 103 -3.73 -0.33 -2.70
C ILE A 103 -4.39 0.17 -3.97
N LEU A 104 -3.59 0.29 -5.02
CA LEU A 104 -4.01 0.83 -6.30
C LEU A 104 -3.92 -0.24 -7.38
N GLN A 105 -4.91 -0.24 -8.29
CA GLN A 105 -4.98 -1.11 -9.45
C GLN A 105 -4.99 -0.31 -10.76
N PHE A 106 -4.20 -0.74 -11.73
CA PHE A 106 -4.10 -0.12 -13.04
C PHE A 106 -4.18 -1.16 -14.16
N LYS A 107 -4.78 -0.78 -15.27
CA LYS A 107 -4.78 -1.60 -16.51
C LYS A 107 -3.53 -1.39 -17.37
N ASN A 108 -2.74 -0.35 -17.07
CA ASN A 108 -1.59 0.06 -17.89
C ASN A 108 -0.41 0.47 -17.00
N LEU A 109 0.75 -0.14 -17.25
CA LEU A 109 1.97 0.11 -16.48
C LEU A 109 2.44 1.57 -16.57
N LYS A 110 2.42 2.17 -17.77
CA LYS A 110 2.86 3.57 -17.95
C LYS A 110 1.97 4.54 -17.18
N LYS A 111 0.65 4.26 -17.15
CA LYS A 111 -0.30 5.06 -16.36
C LYS A 111 -0.02 4.93 -14.87
N MET A 112 0.22 3.71 -14.37
CA MET A 112 0.61 3.48 -12.98
C MET A 112 1.87 4.28 -12.63
N GLN A 113 2.93 4.16 -13.41
CA GLN A 113 4.19 4.88 -13.19
C GLN A 113 3.98 6.40 -13.19
N SER A 114 3.24 6.93 -14.16
CA SER A 114 2.94 8.36 -14.26
C SER A 114 2.20 8.90 -13.03
N ILE A 115 1.19 8.19 -12.55
CA ILE A 115 0.43 8.58 -11.35
C ILE A 115 1.31 8.43 -10.11
N TYR A 116 2.02 7.31 -9.96
CA TYR A 116 2.86 7.04 -8.80
C TYR A 116 3.95 8.09 -8.58
N HIS A 117 4.62 8.53 -9.66
CA HIS A 117 5.61 9.62 -9.59
C HIS A 117 5.01 10.99 -9.23
N ASN A 118 3.69 11.14 -9.31
CA ASN A 118 2.99 12.39 -9.04
C ASN A 118 1.96 12.26 -7.89
N MET A 119 2.15 11.30 -6.98
CA MET A 119 1.16 11.02 -5.93
C MET A 119 0.80 12.24 -5.07
N THR A 120 1.72 13.15 -4.82
CA THR A 120 1.47 14.39 -4.08
C THR A 120 0.45 15.33 -4.76
N LYS A 121 0.24 15.18 -6.07
CA LYS A 121 -0.82 15.91 -6.79
C LYS A 121 -2.18 15.24 -6.62
N HIS A 122 -2.18 13.91 -6.40
CA HIS A 122 -3.37 13.10 -6.32
C HIS A 122 -3.87 12.85 -4.89
N VAL A 123 -2.95 12.84 -3.92
CA VAL A 123 -3.26 12.73 -2.49
C VAL A 123 -2.74 13.97 -1.80
N ARG A 124 -3.63 14.84 -1.36
CA ARG A 124 -3.30 16.10 -0.69
C ARG A 124 -3.70 16.04 0.77
N ILE A 125 -2.74 16.34 1.63
CA ILE A 125 -2.92 16.38 3.07
C ILE A 125 -2.89 17.84 3.51
N SER A 126 -3.89 18.26 4.27
CA SER A 126 -3.94 19.57 4.92
C SER A 126 -3.65 19.40 6.41
N ILE A 127 -2.64 20.09 6.90
CA ILE A 127 -2.18 20.05 8.30
C ILE A 127 -2.06 21.48 8.79
N LYS A 128 -2.54 21.71 10.02
CA LYS A 128 -2.46 22.97 10.76
C LYS A 128 -1.39 22.90 11.84
#